data_94d679ccf35b26879284080e626efccc
#
_entry.id   94d679ccf35b26879284080e626efccc
#
_cell.length_a   1.000
_cell.length_b   1.000
_cell.length_c   1.000
_cell.angle_alpha   90.00
_cell.angle_beta   90.00
_cell.angle_gamma   90.00
#
_symmetry.space_group_name_H-M   'P 1'
#
loop_
_entity.id
_entity.type
_entity.pdbx_description
1 polymer ?
#
loop_
_entity_poly.entity_id
_entity_poly.type
_entity_poly.pdbx_seq_one_letter_code
_entity_poly.pdbx_strand_id
1 'polypeptide(L)'
;VWNRPRIYGVENIPDEGPALLVSNHQAVLDSFYLPLMVRRQLKFPAKMEYFTGTGLSGRLQRFFFTAVGQVPIDRSSDTAGDVLLETVKKIFDDGELFGIYAEGTRSPDGRVYKGRTGMARIAMPTGVPVILVGMIGSGRANPIGTKLIRPVKVQIKISEPIDPRAWAVENGYDPDSREAVRPFTDYCMHRIAEMIGEEYVDVYATDVKKSLEQTGKYPEGAEPKTGPKGVQ
;
A
#
# COMPACT_ATOMS: atom_id res chain seq x y z
N VAL A 1 -22.53 -4.72 -9.71
CA VAL A 1 -21.48 -4.06 -8.90
C VAL A 1 -21.31 -2.64 -9.39
N TRP A 2 -21.48 -1.66 -8.53
CA TRP A 2 -21.56 -0.21 -8.84
C TRP A 2 -20.29 0.33 -9.55
N ASN A 3 -19.08 -0.03 -9.07
CA ASN A 3 -17.81 0.48 -9.59
C ASN A 3 -17.16 -0.44 -10.64
N ARG A 4 -17.63 -1.66 -10.84
CA ARG A 4 -17.08 -2.66 -11.78
C ARG A 4 -15.55 -2.68 -11.79
N PRO A 5 -14.88 -3.00 -10.68
CA PRO A 5 -13.43 -3.00 -10.63
C PRO A 5 -12.87 -3.96 -11.69
N ARG A 6 -11.78 -3.54 -12.34
CA ARG A 6 -11.04 -4.35 -13.30
C ARG A 6 -9.62 -4.54 -12.80
N ILE A 7 -9.11 -5.75 -12.91
CA ILE A 7 -7.73 -6.08 -12.57
C ILE A 7 -6.98 -6.49 -13.82
N TYR A 8 -5.73 -6.07 -13.94
CA TYR A 8 -4.82 -6.38 -15.02
C TYR A 8 -3.51 -6.89 -14.42
N GLY A 9 -2.93 -7.95 -15.00
CA GLY A 9 -1.70 -8.55 -14.52
C GLY A 9 -1.89 -9.43 -13.29
N VAL A 10 -3.11 -9.90 -12.99
CA VAL A 10 -3.36 -10.77 -11.83
C VAL A 10 -2.60 -12.10 -11.93
N GLU A 11 -2.26 -12.52 -13.13
CA GLU A 11 -1.41 -13.67 -13.46
C GLU A 11 0.03 -13.52 -12.95
N ASN A 12 0.49 -12.32 -12.66
CA ASN A 12 1.81 -12.03 -12.10
C ASN A 12 1.90 -12.36 -10.60
N ILE A 13 0.77 -12.56 -9.94
CA ILE A 13 0.76 -13.01 -8.55
C ILE A 13 0.95 -14.53 -8.54
N PRO A 14 1.99 -15.05 -7.88
CA PRO A 14 2.27 -16.49 -7.89
C PRO A 14 1.11 -17.28 -7.27
N ASP A 15 0.76 -18.40 -7.87
CA ASP A 15 -0.30 -19.27 -7.35
C ASP A 15 0.10 -19.93 -6.01
N GLU A 16 1.41 -20.10 -5.76
CA GLU A 16 1.98 -20.66 -4.54
C GLU A 16 3.19 -19.83 -4.09
N GLY A 17 3.59 -20.00 -2.83
CA GLY A 17 4.73 -19.31 -2.23
C GLY A 17 4.44 -17.87 -1.81
N PRO A 18 5.36 -17.25 -1.06
CA PRO A 18 5.19 -15.91 -0.51
C PRO A 18 5.42 -14.81 -1.57
N ALA A 19 4.77 -13.69 -1.39
CA ALA A 19 5.09 -12.45 -2.11
C ALA A 19 4.66 -11.21 -1.29
N LEU A 20 5.37 -10.11 -1.50
CA LEU A 20 5.06 -8.80 -0.93
C LEU A 20 4.37 -7.93 -2.00
N LEU A 21 3.09 -7.62 -1.80
CA LEU A 21 2.35 -6.71 -2.65
C LEU A 21 2.47 -5.28 -2.11
N VAL A 22 3.04 -4.38 -2.91
CA VAL A 22 3.27 -2.98 -2.54
C VAL A 22 2.36 -2.07 -3.35
N SER A 23 1.47 -1.35 -2.67
CA SER A 23 0.43 -0.55 -3.32
C SER A 23 0.50 0.93 -2.93
N ASN A 24 0.06 1.81 -3.84
CA ASN A 24 -0.40 3.15 -3.49
C ASN A 24 -1.75 3.05 -2.74
N HIS A 25 -2.14 4.12 -2.07
CA HIS A 25 -3.35 4.13 -1.26
C HIS A 25 -4.19 5.38 -1.49
N GLN A 26 -5.35 5.23 -2.10
CA GLN A 26 -6.24 6.35 -2.43
C GLN A 26 -7.51 6.38 -1.56
N ALA A 27 -8.06 5.22 -1.21
CA ALA A 27 -9.33 5.12 -0.50
C ALA A 27 -9.39 3.95 0.48
N VAL A 28 -10.33 3.98 1.41
CA VAL A 28 -10.62 2.83 2.29
C VAL A 28 -11.00 1.60 1.46
N LEU A 29 -11.66 1.81 0.32
CA LEU A 29 -12.09 0.75 -0.59
C LEU A 29 -10.94 -0.06 -1.20
N ASP A 30 -9.70 0.47 -1.22
CA ASP A 30 -8.53 -0.27 -1.69
C ASP A 30 -8.33 -1.57 -0.89
N SER A 31 -8.55 -1.48 0.44
CA SER A 31 -8.44 -2.63 1.35
C SER A 31 -9.55 -3.68 1.17
N PHE A 32 -10.54 -3.39 0.33
CA PHE A 32 -11.59 -4.35 -0.06
C PHE A 32 -11.41 -4.81 -1.50
N TYR A 33 -11.16 -3.88 -2.43
CA TYR A 33 -11.03 -4.23 -3.84
C TYR A 33 -9.85 -5.16 -4.10
N LEU A 34 -8.69 -4.87 -3.55
CA LEU A 34 -7.50 -5.66 -3.83
C LEU A 34 -7.64 -7.11 -3.30
N PRO A 35 -7.99 -7.37 -2.01
CA PRO A 35 -8.19 -8.74 -1.53
C PRO A 35 -9.30 -9.51 -2.25
N LEU A 36 -10.37 -8.83 -2.68
CA LEU A 36 -11.48 -9.48 -3.39
C LEU A 36 -11.14 -9.87 -4.83
N MET A 37 -10.15 -9.23 -5.44
CA MET A 37 -9.77 -9.46 -6.83
C MET A 37 -8.57 -10.39 -6.97
N VAL A 38 -7.84 -10.65 -5.88
CA VAL A 38 -6.72 -11.61 -5.83
C VAL A 38 -7.26 -12.99 -5.49
N ARG A 39 -6.77 -14.03 -6.17
CA ARG A 39 -7.23 -15.42 -5.98
C ARG A 39 -6.82 -16.05 -4.66
N ARG A 40 -5.76 -15.52 -4.03
CA ARG A 40 -5.20 -16.01 -2.78
C ARG A 40 -5.51 -15.05 -1.65
N GLN A 41 -5.51 -15.56 -0.42
CA GLN A 41 -5.66 -14.70 0.75
C GLN A 41 -4.49 -13.73 0.84
N LEU A 42 -4.81 -12.43 0.88
CA LEU A 42 -3.85 -11.35 1.00
C LEU A 42 -3.97 -10.72 2.39
N LYS A 43 -2.90 -10.84 3.18
CA LYS A 43 -2.85 -10.28 4.53
C LYS A 43 -2.35 -8.84 4.50
N PHE A 44 -2.97 -7.96 5.29
CA PHE A 44 -2.60 -6.54 5.41
C PHE A 44 -2.40 -6.13 6.86
N PRO A 45 -1.48 -5.18 7.14
CA PRO A 45 -1.33 -4.61 8.48
C PRO A 45 -2.52 -3.68 8.78
N ALA A 46 -3.23 -3.94 9.85
CA ALA A 46 -4.30 -3.09 10.35
C ALA A 46 -4.01 -2.58 11.76
N LYS A 47 -4.60 -1.46 12.11
CA LYS A 47 -4.45 -0.89 13.45
C LYS A 47 -5.00 -1.84 14.51
N MET A 48 -4.27 -2.00 15.62
CA MET A 48 -4.65 -2.84 16.76
C MET A 48 -6.06 -2.49 17.30
N GLU A 49 -6.44 -1.22 17.24
CA GLU A 49 -7.74 -0.74 17.73
C GLU A 49 -8.94 -1.42 17.03
N TYR A 50 -8.78 -1.90 15.81
CA TYR A 50 -9.84 -2.65 15.11
C TYR A 50 -10.08 -4.05 15.70
N PHE A 51 -9.16 -4.55 16.51
CA PHE A 51 -9.22 -5.88 17.13
C PHE A 51 -9.50 -5.84 18.63
N THR A 52 -9.40 -4.68 19.28
CA THR A 52 -9.56 -4.50 20.73
C THR A 52 -10.96 -4.07 21.17
N GLY A 53 -11.85 -3.81 20.21
CA GLY A 53 -13.25 -3.45 20.51
C GLY A 53 -13.96 -4.48 21.38
N THR A 54 -14.71 -4.01 22.39
CA THR A 54 -15.47 -4.83 23.33
C THR A 54 -16.95 -4.97 22.90
N GLY A 55 -17.66 -5.94 23.51
CA GLY A 55 -19.07 -6.18 23.21
C GLY A 55 -19.31 -6.91 21.87
N LEU A 56 -20.58 -7.03 21.47
CA LEU A 56 -20.98 -7.75 20.26
C LEU A 56 -20.46 -7.09 18.97
N SER A 57 -20.51 -5.76 18.92
CA SER A 57 -19.97 -4.98 17.78
C SER A 57 -18.47 -5.15 17.64
N GLY A 58 -17.69 -5.13 18.72
CA GLY A 58 -16.24 -5.36 18.70
C GLY A 58 -15.89 -6.79 18.26
N ARG A 59 -16.68 -7.79 18.70
CA ARG A 59 -16.51 -9.19 18.25
C ARG A 59 -16.79 -9.36 16.77
N LEU A 60 -17.85 -8.74 16.25
CA LEU A 60 -18.19 -8.77 14.83
C LEU A 60 -17.13 -8.04 13.99
N GLN A 61 -16.65 -6.88 14.45
CA GLN A 61 -15.59 -6.14 13.81
C GLN A 61 -14.29 -6.97 13.74
N ARG A 62 -13.87 -7.57 14.84
CA ARG A 62 -12.69 -8.45 14.89
C ARG A 62 -12.84 -9.62 13.92
N PHE A 63 -13.99 -10.31 13.96
CA PHE A 63 -14.28 -11.41 13.04
C PHE A 63 -14.15 -10.96 11.57
N PHE A 64 -14.74 -9.80 11.24
CA PHE A 64 -14.70 -9.26 9.89
C PHE A 64 -13.25 -8.96 9.45
N PHE A 65 -12.48 -8.20 10.26
CA PHE A 65 -11.10 -7.86 9.90
C PHE A 65 -10.19 -9.09 9.80
N THR A 66 -10.38 -10.08 10.68
CA THR A 66 -9.65 -11.36 10.59
C THR A 66 -10.04 -12.14 9.31
N ALA A 67 -11.32 -12.20 8.99
CA ALA A 67 -11.81 -12.90 7.80
C ALA A 67 -11.30 -12.31 6.47
N VAL A 68 -11.09 -10.99 6.43
CA VAL A 68 -10.50 -10.30 5.25
C VAL A 68 -8.96 -10.26 5.28
N GLY A 69 -8.31 -11.05 6.16
CA GLY A 69 -6.85 -11.16 6.19
C GLY A 69 -6.12 -10.00 6.86
N GLN A 70 -6.81 -9.17 7.67
CA GLN A 70 -6.14 -8.08 8.38
C GLN A 70 -5.38 -8.61 9.60
N VAL A 71 -4.11 -8.19 9.74
CA VAL A 71 -3.21 -8.57 10.83
C VAL A 71 -3.03 -7.39 11.78
N PRO A 72 -3.34 -7.54 13.10
CA PRO A 72 -3.20 -6.45 14.03
C PRO A 72 -1.73 -6.06 14.22
N ILE A 73 -1.44 -4.78 14.11
CA ILE A 73 -0.10 -4.22 14.35
C ILE A 73 -0.22 -2.99 15.25
N ASP A 74 0.52 -3.04 16.35
CA ASP A 74 0.73 -1.87 17.18
C ASP A 74 1.82 -0.99 16.54
N ARG A 75 1.43 0.21 16.13
CA ARG A 75 2.32 1.20 15.49
C ARG A 75 2.87 2.24 16.47
N SER A 76 2.54 2.12 17.74
CA SER A 76 2.87 3.12 18.78
C SER A 76 4.20 2.84 19.49
N SER A 77 4.74 1.62 19.37
CA SER A 77 6.00 1.24 20.03
C SER A 77 7.22 1.53 19.15
N ASP A 78 8.35 1.83 19.77
CA ASP A 78 9.63 2.00 19.09
C ASP A 78 10.09 0.72 18.37
N THR A 79 9.61 -0.44 18.81
CA THR A 79 9.88 -1.76 18.23
C THR A 79 8.86 -2.19 17.17
N ALA A 80 7.87 -1.34 16.85
CA ALA A 80 6.79 -1.68 15.91
C ALA A 80 7.30 -2.21 14.54
N GLY A 81 8.44 -1.68 14.07
CA GLY A 81 9.05 -2.14 12.83
C GLY A 81 9.59 -3.56 12.90
N ASP A 82 10.20 -3.93 14.01
CA ASP A 82 10.79 -5.27 14.20
C ASP A 82 9.69 -6.31 14.45
N VAL A 83 8.67 -5.96 15.23
CA VAL A 83 7.48 -6.81 15.44
C VAL A 83 6.74 -7.04 14.12
N LEU A 84 6.62 -6.02 13.29
CA LEU A 84 6.04 -6.16 11.95
C LEU A 84 6.87 -7.14 11.10
N LEU A 85 8.20 -6.97 11.06
CA LEU A 85 9.07 -7.83 10.28
C LEU A 85 8.96 -9.30 10.71
N GLU A 86 8.99 -9.58 12.02
CA GLU A 86 8.84 -10.95 12.54
C GLU A 86 7.45 -11.54 12.23
N THR A 87 6.40 -10.72 12.30
CA THR A 87 5.04 -11.15 11.93
C THR A 87 4.96 -11.49 10.44
N VAL A 88 5.56 -10.64 9.59
CA VAL A 88 5.54 -10.85 8.13
C VAL A 88 6.41 -12.04 7.71
N LYS A 89 7.54 -12.28 8.38
CA LYS A 89 8.34 -13.50 8.14
C LYS A 89 7.51 -14.77 8.35
N LYS A 90 6.75 -14.85 9.45
CA LYS A 90 5.86 -16.01 9.70
C LYS A 90 4.81 -16.18 8.59
N ILE A 91 4.24 -15.07 8.09
CA ILE A 91 3.29 -15.10 6.97
C ILE A 91 3.98 -15.65 5.71
N PHE A 92 5.21 -15.27 5.45
CA PHE A 92 5.98 -15.76 4.32
C PHE A 92 6.44 -17.21 4.48
N ASP A 93 6.80 -17.63 5.70
CA ASP A 93 7.12 -19.04 6.01
C ASP A 93 5.91 -19.96 5.78
N ASP A 94 4.70 -19.46 5.99
CA ASP A 94 3.44 -20.13 5.67
C ASP A 94 3.11 -20.10 4.16
N GLY A 95 3.97 -19.49 3.33
CA GLY A 95 3.78 -19.37 1.89
C GLY A 95 2.71 -18.37 1.46
N GLU A 96 2.33 -17.42 2.32
CA GLU A 96 1.20 -16.53 2.10
C GLU A 96 1.61 -15.16 1.53
N LEU A 97 0.62 -14.41 1.04
CA LEU A 97 0.80 -13.07 0.50
C LEU A 97 0.66 -12.01 1.62
N PHE A 98 1.54 -11.02 1.60
CA PHE A 98 1.41 -9.84 2.46
C PHE A 98 1.34 -8.56 1.62
N GLY A 99 0.38 -7.70 1.92
CA GLY A 99 0.18 -6.42 1.25
C GLY A 99 0.54 -5.24 2.16
N ILE A 100 1.12 -4.20 1.57
CA ILE A 100 1.44 -2.98 2.29
C ILE A 100 1.14 -1.75 1.42
N TYR A 101 0.53 -0.73 2.05
CA TYR A 101 0.41 0.59 1.44
C TYR A 101 1.67 1.39 1.81
N ALA A 102 2.59 1.54 0.85
CA ALA A 102 3.92 2.08 1.12
C ALA A 102 3.90 3.55 1.56
N GLU A 103 2.90 4.33 1.18
CA GLU A 103 2.72 5.71 1.62
C GLU A 103 2.39 5.84 3.12
N GLY A 104 1.89 4.77 3.74
CA GLY A 104 1.50 4.72 5.16
C GLY A 104 0.21 5.48 5.50
N THR A 105 -0.37 6.19 4.55
CA THR A 105 -1.67 6.86 4.64
C THR A 105 -2.28 7.01 3.25
N ARG A 106 -3.57 7.31 3.16
CA ARG A 106 -4.24 7.58 1.88
C ARG A 106 -3.70 8.87 1.25
N SER A 107 -3.53 8.86 -0.06
CA SER A 107 -3.19 10.07 -0.84
C SER A 107 -4.28 11.14 -0.68
N PRO A 108 -3.93 12.42 -0.46
CA PRO A 108 -4.92 13.49 -0.33
C PRO A 108 -5.60 13.87 -1.65
N ASP A 109 -4.95 13.62 -2.80
CA ASP A 109 -5.36 14.11 -4.11
C ASP A 109 -5.23 13.10 -5.26
N GLY A 110 -4.83 11.86 -4.94
CA GLY A 110 -4.70 10.78 -5.92
C GLY A 110 -3.32 10.62 -6.53
N ARG A 111 -2.37 11.55 -6.29
CA ARG A 111 -0.97 11.41 -6.68
C ARG A 111 -0.27 10.32 -5.85
N VAL A 112 0.87 9.85 -6.32
CA VAL A 112 1.71 8.88 -5.60
C VAL A 112 2.75 9.64 -4.79
N TYR A 113 2.78 9.42 -3.49
CA TYR A 113 3.65 10.12 -2.57
C TYR A 113 4.84 9.27 -2.15
N LYS A 114 5.85 9.93 -1.57
CA LYS A 114 7.06 9.29 -1.03
C LYS A 114 6.69 8.13 -0.11
N GLY A 115 7.21 6.95 -0.45
CA GLY A 115 6.99 5.73 0.33
C GLY A 115 7.80 5.71 1.63
N ARG A 116 7.23 5.09 2.66
CA ARG A 116 7.97 4.73 3.85
C ARG A 116 8.77 3.46 3.61
N THR A 117 9.96 3.38 4.17
CA THR A 117 10.92 2.32 3.92
C THR A 117 10.52 0.95 4.48
N GLY A 118 9.38 0.83 5.15
CA GLY A 118 8.92 -0.43 5.75
C GLY A 118 8.83 -1.59 4.76
N MET A 119 8.38 -1.30 3.51
CA MET A 119 8.31 -2.33 2.48
C MET A 119 9.69 -2.89 2.10
N ALA A 120 10.71 -2.04 1.94
CA ALA A 120 12.05 -2.47 1.60
C ALA A 120 12.77 -3.12 2.79
N ARG A 121 12.49 -2.68 4.01
CA ARG A 121 12.98 -3.34 5.26
C ARG A 121 12.40 -4.74 5.45
N ILE A 122 11.26 -5.06 4.83
CA ILE A 122 10.70 -6.41 4.75
C ILE A 122 11.34 -7.16 3.57
N ALA A 123 11.32 -6.57 2.37
CA ALA A 123 11.72 -7.24 1.14
C ALA A 123 13.20 -7.66 1.11
N MET A 124 14.13 -6.76 1.50
CA MET A 124 15.57 -7.03 1.43
C MET A 124 16.00 -8.24 2.27
N PRO A 125 15.70 -8.31 3.58
CA PRO A 125 16.15 -9.44 4.39
C PRO A 125 15.40 -10.75 4.11
N THR A 126 14.19 -10.69 3.57
CA THR A 126 13.41 -11.91 3.26
C THR A 126 13.67 -12.43 1.86
N GLY A 127 14.10 -11.57 0.91
CA GLY A 127 14.29 -11.94 -0.49
C GLY A 127 13.02 -12.34 -1.22
N VAL A 128 11.84 -12.14 -0.63
CA VAL A 128 10.57 -12.49 -1.29
C VAL A 128 10.30 -11.58 -2.49
N PRO A 129 9.67 -12.10 -3.56
CA PRO A 129 9.31 -11.26 -4.70
C PRO A 129 8.40 -10.11 -4.29
N VAL A 130 8.72 -8.91 -4.80
CA VAL A 130 7.93 -7.70 -4.63
C VAL A 130 7.08 -7.48 -5.87
N ILE A 131 5.77 -7.34 -5.68
CA ILE A 131 4.81 -7.11 -6.75
C ILE A 131 4.16 -5.76 -6.53
N LEU A 132 4.29 -4.86 -7.51
CA LEU A 132 3.72 -3.53 -7.41
C LEU A 132 2.24 -3.54 -7.80
N VAL A 133 1.44 -2.83 -7.04
CA VAL A 133 0.00 -2.72 -7.25
C VAL A 133 -0.36 -1.26 -7.43
N GLY A 134 -0.95 -0.93 -8.57
CA GLY A 134 -1.45 0.40 -8.88
C GLY A 134 -2.96 0.48 -8.76
N MET A 135 -3.45 1.20 -7.74
CA MET A 135 -4.87 1.51 -7.56
C MET A 135 -5.23 2.78 -8.33
N ILE A 136 -6.25 2.71 -9.20
CA ILE A 136 -6.67 3.82 -10.07
C ILE A 136 -8.16 4.09 -9.85
N GLY A 137 -8.50 5.34 -9.55
CA GLY A 137 -9.89 5.81 -9.47
C GLY A 137 -10.62 5.49 -8.17
N SER A 138 -10.03 4.72 -7.25
CA SER A 138 -10.64 4.41 -5.95
C SER A 138 -10.82 5.65 -5.08
N GLY A 139 -9.88 6.60 -5.11
CA GLY A 139 -9.99 7.89 -4.43
C GLY A 139 -11.17 8.74 -4.92
N ARG A 140 -11.48 8.69 -6.23
CA ARG A 140 -12.67 9.34 -6.80
C ARG A 140 -13.95 8.58 -6.47
N ALA A 141 -13.88 7.25 -6.41
CA ALA A 141 -15.01 6.40 -6.02
C ALA A 141 -15.41 6.59 -4.55
N ASN A 142 -14.42 6.75 -3.66
CA ASN A 142 -14.63 6.97 -2.23
C ASN A 142 -13.68 8.04 -1.70
N PRO A 143 -13.97 9.34 -1.93
CA PRO A 143 -13.12 10.42 -1.44
C PRO A 143 -12.98 10.43 0.08
N ILE A 144 -11.82 10.92 0.57
CA ILE A 144 -11.54 11.05 1.99
C ILE A 144 -12.66 11.88 2.65
N GLY A 145 -13.15 11.41 3.81
CA GLY A 145 -14.23 12.06 4.56
C GLY A 145 -15.64 11.71 4.08
N THR A 146 -15.82 10.95 3.00
CA THR A 146 -17.16 10.55 2.52
C THR A 146 -17.44 9.07 2.82
N LYS A 147 -18.70 8.78 3.14
CA LYS A 147 -19.24 7.40 3.26
C LYS A 147 -19.89 6.91 1.97
N LEU A 148 -20.22 7.82 1.06
CA LEU A 148 -20.88 7.51 -0.20
C LEU A 148 -19.87 7.00 -1.23
N ILE A 149 -20.19 5.87 -1.84
CA ILE A 149 -19.42 5.29 -2.94
C ILE A 149 -20.01 5.83 -4.25
N ARG A 150 -19.20 6.50 -5.05
CA ARG A 150 -19.59 7.06 -6.35
C ARG A 150 -19.41 6.02 -7.46
N PRO A 151 -20.21 6.07 -8.56
CA PRO A 151 -20.13 5.13 -9.68
C PRO A 151 -18.92 5.41 -10.61
N VAL A 152 -17.74 5.44 -10.06
CA VAL A 152 -16.49 5.66 -10.79
C VAL A 152 -15.83 4.32 -11.11
N LYS A 153 -15.29 4.15 -12.30
CA LYS A 153 -14.52 2.96 -12.67
C LYS A 153 -13.25 2.86 -11.82
N VAL A 154 -13.05 1.71 -11.20
CA VAL A 154 -11.82 1.39 -10.46
C VAL A 154 -11.02 0.40 -11.27
N GLN A 155 -9.70 0.62 -11.35
CA GLN A 155 -8.79 -0.30 -11.99
C GLN A 155 -7.65 -0.64 -11.03
N ILE A 156 -7.16 -1.88 -11.14
CA ILE A 156 -6.03 -2.39 -10.40
C ILE A 156 -5.04 -2.92 -11.43
N LYS A 157 -3.81 -2.43 -11.39
CA LYS A 157 -2.71 -2.92 -12.22
C LYS A 157 -1.70 -3.64 -11.35
N ILE A 158 -1.27 -4.82 -11.77
CA ILE A 158 -0.29 -5.65 -11.06
C ILE A 158 0.96 -5.76 -11.94
N SER A 159 2.12 -5.41 -11.39
CA SER A 159 3.40 -5.55 -12.09
C SER A 159 3.86 -7.01 -12.12
N GLU A 160 4.84 -7.29 -12.96
CA GLU A 160 5.67 -8.49 -12.81
C GLU A 160 6.41 -8.46 -11.47
N PRO A 161 6.76 -9.64 -10.93
CA PRO A 161 7.55 -9.74 -9.70
C PRO A 161 8.94 -9.13 -9.85
N ILE A 162 9.40 -8.43 -8.85
CA ILE A 162 10.73 -7.84 -8.73
C ILE A 162 11.48 -8.60 -7.64
N ASP A 163 12.63 -9.16 -7.95
CA ASP A 163 13.55 -9.68 -6.94
C ASP A 163 14.28 -8.49 -6.28
N PRO A 164 14.06 -8.22 -4.98
CA PRO A 164 14.64 -7.06 -4.32
C PRO A 164 16.16 -7.18 -4.17
N ARG A 165 16.69 -8.40 -4.00
CA ARG A 165 18.13 -8.63 -3.81
C ARG A 165 18.87 -8.55 -5.13
N ALA A 166 18.31 -9.13 -6.21
CA ALA A 166 18.86 -8.99 -7.55
C ALA A 166 18.87 -7.51 -7.98
N TRP A 167 17.77 -6.78 -7.73
CA TRP A 167 17.70 -5.34 -7.99
C TRP A 167 18.81 -4.57 -7.24
N ALA A 168 19.05 -4.89 -5.96
CA ALA A 168 20.10 -4.22 -5.19
C ALA A 168 21.48 -4.43 -5.83
N VAL A 169 21.84 -5.67 -6.17
CA VAL A 169 23.13 -6.00 -6.82
C VAL A 169 23.27 -5.28 -8.16
N GLU A 170 22.23 -5.32 -9.01
CA GLU A 170 22.21 -4.67 -10.33
C GLU A 170 22.41 -3.14 -10.24
N ASN A 171 21.99 -2.53 -9.13
CA ASN A 171 22.11 -1.08 -8.89
C ASN A 171 23.32 -0.73 -8.01
N GLY A 172 24.25 -1.67 -7.75
CA GLY A 172 25.50 -1.44 -7.05
C GLY A 172 25.38 -1.36 -5.53
N TYR A 173 24.29 -1.89 -4.96
CA TYR A 173 24.10 -1.98 -3.52
C TYR A 173 24.35 -3.39 -3.00
N ASP A 174 24.91 -3.48 -1.79
CA ASP A 174 24.88 -4.72 -1.04
C ASP A 174 23.45 -5.00 -0.52
N PRO A 175 22.82 -6.12 -0.91
CA PRO A 175 21.46 -6.45 -0.51
C PRO A 175 21.28 -6.67 0.99
N ASP A 176 22.37 -6.88 1.75
CA ASP A 176 22.34 -7.02 3.20
C ASP A 176 22.58 -5.68 3.92
N SER A 177 22.94 -4.63 3.18
CA SER A 177 23.14 -3.29 3.73
C SER A 177 21.81 -2.51 3.84
N ARG A 178 21.81 -1.50 4.73
CA ARG A 178 20.69 -0.57 4.83
C ARG A 178 20.67 0.48 3.70
N GLU A 179 21.75 0.58 2.92
CA GLU A 179 21.89 1.58 1.86
C GLU A 179 20.91 1.36 0.70
N ALA A 180 20.59 0.08 0.38
CA ALA A 180 19.63 -0.27 -0.65
C ALA A 180 18.17 0.08 -0.30
N VAL A 181 17.85 0.22 1.00
CA VAL A 181 16.47 0.31 1.49
C VAL A 181 15.72 1.53 0.96
N ARG A 182 16.34 2.72 1.01
CA ARG A 182 15.70 3.96 0.53
C ARG A 182 15.60 3.98 -1.00
N PRO A 183 16.71 3.71 -1.75
CA PRO A 183 16.67 3.67 -3.22
C PRO A 183 15.66 2.66 -3.78
N PHE A 184 15.56 1.47 -3.19
CA PHE A 184 14.58 0.46 -3.62
C PHE A 184 13.14 0.91 -3.36
N THR A 185 12.88 1.55 -2.21
CA THR A 185 11.56 2.11 -1.93
C THR A 185 11.18 3.17 -2.96
N ASP A 186 12.08 4.09 -3.26
CA ASP A 186 11.84 5.16 -4.24
C ASP A 186 11.63 4.59 -5.64
N TYR A 187 12.45 3.61 -6.05
CA TYR A 187 12.26 2.88 -7.30
C TYR A 187 10.84 2.30 -7.41
N CYS A 188 10.39 1.57 -6.39
CA CYS A 188 9.05 0.96 -6.38
C CYS A 188 7.95 2.03 -6.48
N MET A 189 8.07 3.15 -5.77
CA MET A 189 7.06 4.20 -5.79
C MET A 189 7.01 4.94 -7.13
N HIS A 190 8.16 5.21 -7.76
CA HIS A 190 8.22 5.75 -9.12
C HIS A 190 7.57 4.80 -10.12
N ARG A 191 7.88 3.50 -10.04
CA ARG A 191 7.26 2.49 -10.91
C ARG A 191 5.75 2.40 -10.75
N ILE A 192 5.23 2.52 -9.52
CA ILE A 192 3.78 2.61 -9.28
C ILE A 192 3.20 3.86 -9.95
N ALA A 193 3.83 5.02 -9.78
CA ALA A 193 3.37 6.28 -10.38
C ALA A 193 3.31 6.19 -11.91
N GLU A 194 4.36 5.68 -12.55
CA GLU A 194 4.41 5.42 -13.99
C GLU A 194 3.30 4.46 -14.44
N MET A 195 3.14 3.33 -13.72
CA MET A 195 2.16 2.30 -14.05
C MET A 195 0.72 2.83 -14.04
N ILE A 196 0.40 3.75 -13.13
CA ILE A 196 -0.95 4.33 -13.02
C ILE A 196 -1.10 5.66 -13.79
N GLY A 197 0.00 6.24 -14.29
CA GLY A 197 0.00 7.51 -15.02
C GLY A 197 -0.28 8.72 -14.13
N GLU A 198 0.13 8.66 -12.86
CA GLU A 198 0.00 9.76 -11.90
C GLU A 198 1.36 10.36 -11.53
N GLU A 199 1.35 11.60 -11.05
CA GLU A 199 2.57 12.28 -10.61
C GLU A 199 3.15 11.64 -9.35
N TYR A 200 4.47 11.43 -9.32
CA TYR A 200 5.20 11.13 -8.08
C TYR A 200 5.59 12.41 -7.36
N VAL A 201 5.37 12.44 -6.05
CA VAL A 201 5.68 13.59 -5.16
C VAL A 201 6.66 13.13 -4.09
N ASP A 202 7.88 13.70 -4.09
CA ASP A 202 8.94 13.35 -3.12
C ASP A 202 8.75 14.00 -1.75
N VAL A 203 7.51 13.99 -1.26
CA VAL A 203 7.10 14.45 0.08
C VAL A 203 6.19 13.38 0.69
N TYR A 204 6.22 13.18 1.99
CA TYR A 204 5.31 12.25 2.63
C TYR A 204 3.86 12.75 2.61
N ALA A 205 2.93 11.89 2.24
CA ALA A 205 1.49 12.22 2.23
C ALA A 205 0.96 12.68 3.61
N THR A 206 1.57 12.22 4.71
CA THR A 206 1.25 12.68 6.07
C THR A 206 1.55 14.17 6.27
N ASP A 207 2.67 14.63 5.72
CA ASP A 207 3.12 16.02 5.88
C ASP A 207 2.28 16.95 5.02
N VAL A 208 1.93 16.49 3.81
CA VAL A 208 0.98 17.19 2.93
C VAL A 208 -0.38 17.34 3.60
N LYS A 209 -0.93 16.28 4.18
CA LYS A 209 -2.21 16.35 4.91
C LYS A 209 -2.17 17.33 6.08
N LYS A 210 -1.11 17.23 6.88
CA LYS A 210 -0.93 18.14 8.02
C LYS A 210 -0.86 19.61 7.57
N SER A 211 -0.14 19.89 6.48
CA SER A 211 -0.07 21.25 5.91
C SER A 211 -1.42 21.73 5.41
N LEU A 212 -2.15 20.88 4.66
CA LEU A 212 -3.48 21.21 4.15
C LEU A 212 -4.49 21.46 5.28
N GLU A 213 -4.45 20.65 6.35
CA GLU A 213 -5.31 20.83 7.53
C GLU A 213 -4.99 22.11 8.31
N GLN A 214 -3.71 22.47 8.44
CA GLN A 214 -3.26 23.63 9.22
C GLN A 214 -3.30 24.94 8.45
N THR A 215 -2.97 24.92 7.16
CA THR A 215 -2.73 26.15 6.37
C THR A 215 -3.62 26.25 5.13
N GLY A 216 -4.29 25.16 4.74
CA GLY A 216 -5.03 25.07 3.47
C GLY A 216 -4.13 25.02 2.24
N LYS A 217 -2.79 24.91 2.38
CA LYS A 217 -1.82 24.93 1.28
C LYS A 217 -0.97 23.67 1.25
N TYR A 218 -0.51 23.32 0.06
CA TYR A 218 0.51 22.29 -0.09
C TYR A 218 1.86 22.79 0.45
N PRO A 219 2.68 21.93 1.07
CA PRO A 219 4.05 22.28 1.40
C PRO A 219 4.89 22.42 0.13
N GLU A 220 6.02 23.13 0.26
CA GLU A 220 6.99 23.31 -0.83
C GLU A 220 7.38 21.98 -1.48
N GLY A 221 7.36 21.94 -2.82
CA GLY A 221 7.68 20.76 -3.61
C GLY A 221 6.55 19.72 -3.73
N ALA A 222 5.40 19.98 -3.09
CA ALA A 222 4.23 19.09 -3.20
C ALA A 222 3.04 19.76 -3.92
N GLU A 223 3.20 20.95 -4.47
CA GLU A 223 2.16 21.61 -5.23
C GLU A 223 1.83 20.80 -6.49
N PRO A 224 0.55 20.64 -6.86
CA PRO A 224 0.17 20.01 -8.11
C PRO A 224 0.74 20.79 -9.31
N LYS A 225 1.51 20.12 -10.19
CA LYS A 225 2.09 20.73 -11.40
C LYS A 225 1.03 21.12 -12.42
N THR A 226 -0.11 20.46 -12.38
CA THR A 226 -1.32 20.81 -13.14
C THR A 226 -2.43 21.01 -12.15
N GLY A 227 -3.22 22.08 -12.31
CA GLY A 227 -4.41 22.28 -11.47
C GLY A 227 -5.26 21.01 -11.42
N PRO A 228 -6.13 20.85 -10.41
CA PRO A 228 -6.89 19.59 -10.21
C PRO A 228 -7.49 19.16 -11.53
N LYS A 229 -7.14 17.95 -12.00
CA LYS A 229 -7.77 17.37 -13.21
C LYS A 229 -9.26 17.41 -12.95
N GLY A 230 -9.93 18.36 -13.61
CA GLY A 230 -11.34 18.61 -13.43
C GLY A 230 -12.11 17.31 -13.50
N VAL A 231 -13.11 17.21 -12.64
CA VAL A 231 -14.13 16.17 -12.69
C VAL A 231 -14.79 16.24 -14.07
N GLN A 232 -14.30 15.43 -15.02
CA GLN A 232 -15.02 15.11 -16.25
C GLN A 232 -15.73 13.77 -16.09
#